data_523a794b3f03ffd2c9260f3896d52d76
#
_entry.id   523a794b3f03ffd2c9260f3896d52d76
#
_cell.length_a   1.000
_cell.length_b   1.000
_cell.length_c   1.000
_cell.angle_alpha   90.00
_cell.angle_beta   90.00
_cell.angle_gamma   90.00
#
_symmetry.space_group_name_H-M   'P 1'
#
loop_
_entity.id
_entity.type
_entity.pdbx_description
1 polymer ?
#
loop_
_entity_poly.entity_id
_entity_poly.type
_entity_poly.pdbx_seq_one_letter_code
_entity_poly.pdbx_strand_id
1 'polypeptide(L)'
;MTKEEIKKFLDNTKVYVNGKSKEIQEKLFSFGYTWNWDNRVKFTKEPFLFISGTGGITHSNDMVLFKKYEYREITADEILSLEVTEPSYRPFKTEEECWKEMLKHQPFGWIKLAFRGEYLNLVSRGPQDDFNAEFKKYTFADGTPFGIKED
;
A
#
# COMPACT_ATOMS: atom_id res chain seq x y z
N MET A 1 4.19 -2.69 -8.95
CA MET A 1 4.75 -1.86 -7.85
C MET A 1 3.98 -2.13 -6.57
N THR A 2 4.64 -2.16 -5.44
CA THR A 2 3.97 -2.19 -4.14
C THR A 2 3.28 -0.85 -3.85
N LYS A 3 2.38 -0.82 -2.88
CA LYS A 3 1.76 0.45 -2.43
C LYS A 3 2.81 1.48 -2.01
N GLU A 4 3.86 1.05 -1.32
CA GLU A 4 4.94 1.94 -0.87
C GLU A 4 5.74 2.52 -2.03
N GLU A 5 6.03 1.71 -3.05
CA GLU A 5 6.71 2.17 -4.26
C GLU A 5 5.87 3.16 -5.04
N ILE A 6 4.57 2.90 -5.17
CA ILE A 6 3.63 3.82 -5.80
C ILE A 6 3.58 5.14 -5.03
N LYS A 7 3.50 5.07 -3.72
CA LYS A 7 3.50 6.27 -2.88
C LYS A 7 4.77 7.10 -3.06
N LYS A 8 5.93 6.46 -3.03
CA LYS A 8 7.21 7.12 -3.31
C LYS A 8 7.23 7.78 -4.68
N PHE A 9 6.64 7.12 -5.68
CA PHE A 9 6.56 7.65 -7.04
C PHE A 9 5.66 8.88 -7.14
N LEU A 10 4.53 8.88 -6.41
CA LEU A 10 3.52 9.94 -6.47
C LEU A 10 3.79 11.10 -5.51
N ASP A 11 4.47 10.88 -4.40
CA ASP A 11 4.71 11.92 -3.40
C ASP A 11 5.43 13.12 -4.01
N ASN A 12 4.91 14.31 -3.70
CA ASN A 12 5.44 15.58 -4.19
C ASN A 12 5.48 15.66 -5.71
N THR A 13 4.38 15.28 -6.34
CA THR A 13 4.18 15.38 -7.78
C THR A 13 3.03 16.32 -8.11
N LYS A 14 3.01 16.81 -9.34
CA LYS A 14 1.94 17.63 -9.89
C LYS A 14 1.53 17.09 -11.25
N VAL A 15 0.25 17.24 -11.60
CA VAL A 15 -0.31 16.69 -12.82
C VAL A 15 -1.29 17.65 -13.49
N TYR A 16 -1.21 17.75 -14.81
CA TYR A 16 -2.26 18.31 -15.65
C TYR A 16 -3.26 17.19 -15.94
N VAL A 17 -4.51 17.38 -15.49
CA VAL A 17 -5.52 16.31 -15.51
C VAL A 17 -6.02 15.94 -16.90
N ASN A 18 -5.92 16.87 -17.86
CA ASN A 18 -6.30 16.64 -19.26
C ASN A 18 -7.71 16.04 -19.43
N GLY A 19 -8.68 16.56 -18.68
CA GLY A 19 -10.07 16.08 -18.71
C GLY A 19 -10.32 14.77 -17.95
N LYS A 20 -9.31 14.19 -17.30
CA LYS A 20 -9.38 12.92 -16.59
C LYS A 20 -9.36 13.08 -15.07
N SER A 21 -9.80 14.22 -14.55
CA SER A 21 -9.73 14.54 -13.13
C SER A 21 -10.42 13.49 -12.26
N LYS A 22 -11.62 13.05 -12.65
CA LYS A 22 -12.38 12.05 -11.89
C LYS A 22 -11.59 10.74 -11.77
N GLU A 23 -11.12 10.22 -12.89
CA GLU A 23 -10.39 8.96 -12.95
C GLU A 23 -9.07 9.03 -12.14
N ILE A 24 -8.36 10.15 -12.27
CA ILE A 24 -7.13 10.39 -11.50
C ILE A 24 -7.42 10.43 -10.02
N GLN A 25 -8.44 11.16 -9.58
CA GLN A 25 -8.81 11.23 -8.17
C GLN A 25 -9.19 9.87 -7.60
N GLU A 26 -10.03 9.10 -8.31
CA GLU A 26 -10.41 7.75 -7.89
C GLU A 26 -9.19 6.84 -7.75
N LYS A 27 -8.24 6.96 -8.68
CA LYS A 27 -6.98 6.21 -8.60
C LYS A 27 -6.15 6.62 -7.39
N LEU A 28 -6.01 7.92 -7.15
CA LEU A 28 -5.29 8.44 -5.98
C LEU A 28 -5.93 8.01 -4.66
N PHE A 29 -7.27 8.00 -4.58
CA PHE A 29 -7.97 7.51 -3.40
C PHE A 29 -7.67 6.04 -3.14
N SER A 30 -7.56 5.23 -4.19
CA SER A 30 -7.20 3.81 -4.05
C SER A 30 -5.80 3.59 -3.47
N PHE A 31 -4.92 4.57 -3.61
CA PHE A 31 -3.58 4.57 -3.04
C PHE A 31 -3.48 5.24 -1.67
N GLY A 32 -4.61 5.78 -1.15
CA GLY A 32 -4.68 6.39 0.18
C GLY A 32 -4.56 7.90 0.22
N TYR A 33 -4.48 8.59 -0.93
CA TYR A 33 -4.52 10.06 -0.97
C TYR A 33 -5.95 10.57 -0.79
N THR A 34 -6.10 11.73 -0.18
CA THR A 34 -7.42 12.31 0.11
C THR A 34 -7.41 13.83 0.01
N TRP A 35 -8.60 14.41 -0.14
CA TRP A 35 -8.85 15.85 0.06
C TRP A 35 -9.05 16.12 1.55
N ASN A 36 -8.03 16.47 2.29
CA ASN A 36 -8.18 16.79 3.72
C ASN A 36 -9.12 15.79 4.44
N TRP A 37 -8.80 14.48 4.36
CA TRP A 37 -9.56 13.35 4.91
C TRP A 37 -10.84 12.98 4.14
N ASP A 38 -11.14 13.65 3.03
CA ASP A 38 -12.29 13.36 2.17
C ASP A 38 -11.84 12.61 0.91
N ASN A 39 -12.49 11.49 0.60
CA ASN A 39 -12.21 10.67 -0.58
C ASN A 39 -13.32 10.73 -1.63
N ARG A 40 -14.10 11.81 -1.66
CA ARG A 40 -15.07 12.08 -2.72
C ARG A 40 -14.44 12.88 -3.84
N VAL A 41 -14.82 12.58 -5.07
CA VAL A 41 -14.37 13.34 -6.24
C VAL A 41 -14.84 14.80 -6.16
N LYS A 42 -13.91 15.74 -6.27
CA LYS A 42 -14.15 17.19 -6.19
C LYS A 42 -13.33 17.93 -7.24
N PHE A 43 -13.72 19.15 -7.50
CA PHE A 43 -12.93 20.09 -8.34
C PHE A 43 -12.58 19.52 -9.71
N THR A 44 -13.52 18.81 -10.36
CA THR A 44 -13.29 18.13 -11.65
C THR A 44 -13.02 19.10 -12.81
N LYS A 45 -13.36 20.37 -12.64
CA LYS A 45 -13.10 21.43 -13.64
C LYS A 45 -11.71 22.06 -13.49
N GLU A 46 -11.03 21.82 -12.38
CA GLU A 46 -9.69 22.35 -12.16
C GLU A 46 -8.66 21.54 -12.97
N PRO A 47 -7.79 22.23 -13.74
CA PRO A 47 -6.87 21.52 -14.64
C PRO A 47 -5.66 20.91 -13.95
N PHE A 48 -5.31 21.37 -12.74
CA PHE A 48 -4.08 20.96 -12.06
C PHE A 48 -4.35 20.34 -10.70
N LEU A 49 -3.69 19.23 -10.42
CA LEU A 49 -3.67 18.59 -9.12
C LEU A 49 -2.24 18.51 -8.61
N PHE A 50 -2.09 18.65 -7.31
CA PHE A 50 -0.82 18.49 -6.59
C PHE A 50 -0.98 17.36 -5.58
N ILE A 51 -0.01 16.46 -5.54
CA ILE A 51 -0.02 15.26 -4.70
C ILE A 51 1.07 15.42 -3.66
N SER A 52 0.67 15.61 -2.40
CA SER A 52 1.61 15.85 -1.30
C SER A 52 2.14 14.55 -0.71
N GLY A 53 3.40 14.55 -0.28
CA GLY A 53 3.99 13.46 0.49
C GLY A 53 3.32 13.18 1.84
N THR A 54 2.44 14.07 2.30
CA THR A 54 1.62 13.87 3.50
C THR A 54 0.32 13.11 3.23
N GLY A 55 0.05 12.74 1.98
CA GLY A 55 -1.17 12.03 1.58
C GLY A 55 -2.32 12.93 1.15
N GLY A 56 -2.08 14.23 1.02
CA GLY A 56 -3.08 15.21 0.61
C GLY A 56 -3.09 15.47 -0.90
N ILE A 57 -4.27 15.81 -1.42
CA ILE A 57 -4.45 16.30 -2.79
C ILE A 57 -4.86 17.76 -2.69
N THR A 58 -4.28 18.61 -3.53
CA THR A 58 -4.71 20.01 -3.71
C THR A 58 -4.90 20.30 -5.20
N HIS A 59 -5.54 21.41 -5.51
CA HIS A 59 -5.88 21.77 -6.87
C HIS A 59 -5.54 23.23 -7.18
N SER A 60 -5.45 23.54 -8.46
CA SER A 60 -5.30 24.92 -8.93
C SER A 60 -5.78 25.04 -10.38
N ASN A 61 -6.22 26.24 -10.74
CA ASN A 61 -6.47 26.64 -12.15
C ASN A 61 -5.37 27.56 -12.68
N ASP A 62 -4.34 27.83 -11.89
CA ASP A 62 -3.28 28.76 -12.23
C ASP A 62 -2.09 28.05 -12.88
N MET A 63 -1.93 28.25 -14.20
CA MET A 63 -0.81 27.67 -14.98
C MET A 63 0.54 28.19 -14.50
N VAL A 64 0.63 29.45 -14.07
CA VAL A 64 1.89 30.05 -13.60
C VAL A 64 2.31 29.37 -12.28
N LEU A 65 1.37 29.20 -11.36
CA LEU A 65 1.60 28.48 -10.11
C LEU A 65 2.04 27.05 -10.38
N PHE A 66 1.34 26.36 -11.28
CA PHE A 66 1.65 24.98 -11.65
C PHE A 66 3.10 24.86 -12.17
N LYS A 67 3.52 25.73 -13.08
CA LYS A 67 4.88 25.71 -13.64
C LYS A 67 5.95 26.04 -12.62
N LYS A 68 5.66 26.97 -11.70
CA LYS A 68 6.63 27.42 -10.68
C LYS A 68 6.73 26.48 -9.48
N TYR A 69 5.73 25.62 -9.25
CA TYR A 69 5.70 24.74 -8.11
C TYR A 69 6.80 23.67 -8.25
N GLU A 70 7.59 23.48 -7.22
CA GLU A 70 8.81 22.64 -7.27
C GLU A 70 8.53 21.13 -7.28
N TYR A 71 7.29 20.70 -7.31
CA TYR A 71 6.95 19.29 -7.44
C TYR A 71 7.32 18.76 -8.82
N ARG A 72 7.69 17.49 -8.87
CA ARG A 72 7.95 16.78 -10.13
C ARG A 72 6.65 16.63 -10.91
N GLU A 73 6.68 17.01 -12.18
CA GLU A 73 5.53 16.87 -13.07
C GLU A 73 5.41 15.43 -13.55
N ILE A 74 4.20 14.88 -13.48
CA ILE A 74 3.85 13.56 -14.04
C ILE A 74 2.61 13.72 -14.92
N THR A 75 2.40 12.75 -15.82
CA THR A 75 1.25 12.78 -16.72
C THR A 75 0.04 12.06 -16.12
N ALA A 76 -1.15 12.40 -16.62
CA ALA A 76 -2.37 11.68 -16.25
C ALA A 76 -2.28 10.19 -16.57
N ASP A 77 -1.70 9.84 -17.72
CA ASP A 77 -1.57 8.46 -18.15
C ASP A 77 -0.59 7.67 -17.25
N GLU A 78 0.47 8.30 -16.77
CA GLU A 78 1.39 7.68 -15.79
C GLU A 78 0.64 7.29 -14.51
N ILE A 79 -0.22 8.17 -13.99
CA ILE A 79 -1.02 7.87 -12.79
C ILE A 79 -2.01 6.74 -13.06
N LEU A 80 -2.75 6.83 -14.17
CA LEU A 80 -3.80 5.86 -14.50
C LEU A 80 -3.26 4.47 -14.82
N SER A 81 -2.00 4.36 -15.25
CA SER A 81 -1.34 3.09 -15.54
C SER A 81 -0.76 2.39 -14.30
N LEU A 82 -0.69 3.08 -13.16
CA LEU A 82 -0.17 2.49 -11.94
C LEU A 82 -1.08 1.38 -11.41
N GLU A 83 -0.50 0.26 -11.08
CA GLU A 83 -1.22 -0.86 -10.48
C GLU A 83 -0.46 -1.39 -9.27
N VAL A 84 -1.21 -1.69 -8.22
CA VAL A 84 -0.65 -2.35 -7.05
C VAL A 84 -0.46 -3.81 -7.36
N THR A 85 0.79 -4.26 -7.32
CA THR A 85 1.14 -5.67 -7.41
C THR A 85 1.72 -6.10 -6.06
N GLU A 86 0.85 -6.49 -5.15
CA GLU A 86 1.29 -7.08 -3.88
C GLU A 86 1.61 -8.54 -4.11
N PRO A 87 2.70 -9.05 -3.51
CA PRO A 87 2.97 -10.47 -3.57
C PRO A 87 1.82 -11.24 -2.92
N SER A 88 1.36 -12.29 -3.57
CA SER A 88 0.37 -13.18 -3.00
C SER A 88 1.04 -14.20 -2.08
N TYR A 89 0.31 -14.63 -1.07
CA TYR A 89 0.77 -15.62 -0.10
C TYR A 89 -0.28 -16.72 0.01
N ARG A 90 0.18 -17.96 0.09
CA ARG A 90 -0.69 -19.11 0.33
C ARG A 90 -0.50 -19.66 1.74
N PRO A 91 -1.50 -20.37 2.29
CA PRO A 91 -1.33 -21.10 3.54
C PRO A 91 -0.24 -22.18 3.46
N PHE A 92 0.33 -22.55 4.60
CA PHE A 92 1.25 -23.68 4.66
C PHE A 92 0.50 -24.98 4.38
N LYS A 93 1.11 -25.86 3.62
CA LYS A 93 0.55 -27.20 3.34
C LYS A 93 0.83 -28.18 4.47
N THR A 94 1.95 -28.00 5.16
CA THR A 94 2.40 -28.83 6.26
C THR A 94 2.99 -28.00 7.38
N GLU A 95 3.04 -28.54 8.58
CA GLU A 95 3.73 -27.94 9.73
C GLU A 95 5.21 -27.73 9.44
N GLU A 96 5.85 -28.71 8.81
CA GLU A 96 7.26 -28.62 8.44
C GLU A 96 7.55 -27.43 7.53
N GLU A 97 6.67 -27.15 6.57
CA GLU A 97 6.79 -25.98 5.69
C GLU A 97 6.70 -24.67 6.50
N CYS A 98 5.80 -24.63 7.49
CA CYS A 98 5.68 -23.47 8.39
C CYS A 98 6.99 -23.23 9.16
N TRP A 99 7.57 -24.26 9.75
CA TRP A 99 8.81 -24.12 10.52
C TRP A 99 10.01 -23.75 9.65
N LYS A 100 10.09 -24.26 8.44
CA LYS A 100 11.12 -23.87 7.47
C LYS A 100 11.02 -22.39 7.09
N GLU A 101 9.81 -21.91 6.84
CA GLU A 101 9.61 -20.49 6.54
C GLU A 101 9.91 -19.63 7.75
N MET A 102 9.54 -20.09 8.95
CA MET A 102 9.80 -19.39 10.21
C MET A 102 11.29 -19.11 10.46
N LEU A 103 12.19 -19.99 9.96
CA LEU A 103 13.62 -19.80 10.06
C LEU A 103 14.13 -18.55 9.33
N LYS A 104 13.40 -18.09 8.34
CA LYS A 104 13.74 -16.89 7.56
C LYS A 104 13.33 -15.58 8.25
N HIS A 105 12.53 -15.68 9.32
CA HIS A 105 11.95 -14.52 10.00
C HIS A 105 12.40 -14.50 11.47
N GLN A 106 12.88 -13.36 11.92
CA GLN A 106 13.37 -13.19 13.29
C GLN A 106 12.41 -12.39 14.15
N PRO A 107 12.24 -12.69 15.43
CA PRO A 107 12.78 -13.89 16.12
C PRO A 107 11.97 -15.15 15.78
N PHE A 108 12.67 -16.26 15.65
CA PHE A 108 12.07 -17.57 15.36
C PHE A 108 11.01 -17.94 16.40
N GLY A 109 9.89 -18.48 15.91
CA GLY A 109 8.80 -18.94 16.78
C GLY A 109 7.81 -17.86 17.18
N TRP A 110 8.05 -16.61 16.85
CA TRP A 110 7.15 -15.52 17.17
C TRP A 110 6.36 -15.05 15.95
N ILE A 111 5.06 -14.86 16.16
CA ILE A 111 4.14 -14.27 15.20
C ILE A 111 3.47 -13.06 15.82
N LYS A 112 2.91 -12.21 15.00
CA LYS A 112 2.30 -10.95 15.41
C LYS A 112 0.88 -10.87 14.87
N LEU A 113 -0.06 -10.48 15.71
CA LEU A 113 -1.44 -10.23 15.28
C LEU A 113 -1.46 -9.02 14.33
N ALA A 114 -1.89 -9.25 13.09
CA ALA A 114 -1.74 -8.28 12.00
C ALA A 114 -2.39 -6.92 12.28
N PHE A 115 -3.49 -6.88 13.01
CA PHE A 115 -4.24 -5.63 13.26
C PHE A 115 -4.02 -5.03 14.65
N ARG A 116 -3.54 -5.78 15.64
CA ARG A 116 -3.29 -5.28 17.00
C ARG A 116 -1.83 -5.15 17.38
N GLY A 117 -0.96 -5.83 16.66
CA GLY A 117 0.47 -5.81 16.96
C GLY A 117 0.89 -6.64 18.17
N GLU A 118 0.01 -7.47 18.71
CA GLU A 118 0.33 -8.39 19.80
C GLU A 118 1.18 -9.57 19.31
N TYR A 119 2.20 -9.93 20.06
CA TYR A 119 3.08 -11.05 19.73
C TYR A 119 2.62 -12.34 20.41
N LEU A 120 2.70 -13.45 19.67
CA LEU A 120 2.45 -14.79 20.18
C LEU A 120 3.66 -15.69 19.92
N ASN A 121 4.02 -16.48 20.91
CA ASN A 121 5.06 -17.48 20.74
C ASN A 121 4.45 -18.80 20.26
N LEU A 122 4.65 -19.11 19.00
CA LEU A 122 4.09 -20.29 18.36
C LEU A 122 4.76 -21.58 18.85
N VAL A 123 6.03 -21.51 19.21
CA VAL A 123 6.79 -22.67 19.73
C VAL A 123 6.25 -23.12 21.09
N SER A 124 5.98 -22.18 22.00
CA SER A 124 5.50 -22.51 23.36
C SER A 124 4.06 -23.02 23.37
N ARG A 125 3.26 -22.62 22.39
CA ARG A 125 1.88 -23.12 22.23
C ARG A 125 1.83 -24.50 21.62
N GLY A 126 2.93 -24.94 21.01
CA GLY A 126 2.98 -26.09 20.14
C GLY A 126 2.26 -25.83 18.82
N PRO A 127 2.53 -26.63 17.80
CA PRO A 127 1.78 -26.54 16.56
C PRO A 127 0.31 -26.96 16.84
N GLN A 128 -0.59 -26.07 16.57
CA GLN A 128 -2.01 -26.38 16.58
C GLN A 128 -2.33 -27.23 15.37
N ASP A 129 -3.31 -28.12 15.49
CA ASP A 129 -3.72 -28.98 14.39
C ASP A 129 -4.11 -28.20 13.12
N ASP A 130 -4.42 -26.94 13.30
CA ASP A 130 -4.74 -26.05 12.19
C ASP A 130 -4.02 -24.70 12.31
N PHE A 131 -2.72 -24.71 12.14
CA PHE A 131 -1.92 -23.47 12.10
C PHE A 131 -2.27 -22.60 10.88
N ASN A 132 -2.90 -23.14 9.85
CA ASN A 132 -3.42 -22.37 8.73
C ASN A 132 -4.62 -21.51 9.12
N ALA A 133 -5.30 -21.80 10.23
CA ALA A 133 -6.35 -20.92 10.76
C ALA A 133 -5.80 -19.52 11.10
N GLU A 134 -4.51 -19.43 11.37
CA GLU A 134 -3.82 -18.18 11.65
C GLU A 134 -3.44 -17.41 10.36
N PHE A 135 -3.59 -18.05 9.19
CA PHE A 135 -3.36 -17.39 7.91
C PHE A 135 -4.26 -16.16 7.76
N LYS A 136 -3.71 -15.05 7.36
CA LYS A 136 -4.34 -13.72 7.26
C LYS A 136 -4.61 -13.00 8.59
N LYS A 137 -4.61 -13.68 9.72
CA LYS A 137 -4.74 -13.04 11.04
C LYS A 137 -3.41 -12.56 11.59
N TYR A 138 -2.34 -13.24 11.22
CA TYR A 138 -1.00 -13.01 11.76
C TYR A 138 -0.01 -12.66 10.67
N THR A 139 1.05 -12.00 11.10
CA THR A 139 2.28 -11.85 10.33
C THR A 139 3.40 -12.56 11.09
N PHE A 140 4.52 -12.81 10.40
CA PHE A 140 5.75 -13.10 11.13
C PHE A 140 6.13 -11.89 11.99
N ALA A 141 6.99 -12.07 12.98
CA ALA A 141 7.38 -10.99 13.88
C ALA A 141 8.03 -9.80 13.17
N ASP A 142 8.61 -10.01 12.01
CA ASP A 142 9.19 -8.96 11.15
C ASP A 142 8.16 -8.19 10.32
N GLY A 143 6.87 -8.55 10.40
CA GLY A 143 5.80 -7.92 9.65
C GLY A 143 5.48 -8.57 8.30
N THR A 144 6.26 -9.55 7.86
CA THR A 144 5.98 -10.32 6.64
C THR A 144 4.70 -11.13 6.80
N PRO A 145 3.82 -11.22 5.78
CA PRO A 145 2.62 -12.05 5.86
C PRO A 145 2.92 -13.50 6.23
N PHE A 146 2.08 -14.06 7.11
CA PHE A 146 2.22 -15.44 7.60
C PHE A 146 1.74 -16.41 6.52
N GLY A 147 2.67 -17.01 5.79
CA GLY A 147 2.38 -17.90 4.65
C GLY A 147 3.61 -18.07 3.77
N ILE A 148 3.42 -18.77 2.67
CA ILE A 148 4.44 -18.93 1.63
C ILE A 148 4.18 -17.94 0.50
N LYS A 149 5.19 -17.14 0.19
CA LYS A 149 5.12 -16.22 -0.93
C LYS A 149 5.01 -17.00 -2.25
N GLU A 150 4.04 -16.65 -3.05
CA GLU A 150 3.86 -17.18 -4.39
C GLU A 150 4.59 -16.31 -5.41
N ASP A 151 5.24 -16.96 -6.34
CA ASP A 151 5.89 -16.27 -7.47
C ASP A 151 4.88 -15.96 -8.58
#